data_842f7af991b6220389d021729319ae67
#
_entry.id   842f7af991b6220389d021729319ae67
#
_cell.length_a   1.000
_cell.length_b   1.000
_cell.length_c   1.000
_cell.angle_alpha   90.00
_cell.angle_beta   90.00
_cell.angle_gamma   90.00
#
_symmetry.space_group_name_H-M   'P 1'
#
loop_
_entity.id
_entity.type
_entity.pdbx_description
1 polymer ?
#
loop_
_entity_poly.entity_id
_entity_poly.type
_entity_poly.pdbx_seq_one_letter_code
_entity_poly.pdbx_strand_id
1 'polypeptide(L)'
;MTRLRAALAKLLDTVTVALQRLLGAVRGPAIHILITGPDAVGMQAITAGIAQSSSSLKVYSGRAAETADCFRRVVISTSLDDLTDSAGVLATVGRFRRIVVVAATADPRDMVSAKDSRLPHQWPDGFDYRFLFGPQGTKSFTEPGVLPRFAGLDEWKANRLANVVTISREELSGDAPTALARVAQLLPSGLAGIAKTIGSIGVSLPKRPSWSDSKESTKRVVGQVALAPELETRAVELGYPALRSITKVRAPKVNRGTIIAFHTPDEVYRAEAARLRKSLDRLGLKYKFFEVSPEKNWVRTTLLKPSWISEAREKIAGPLLYIDVDALVHQDPWPYLSQLEGDIGALVLPNGQFASGTIFVADTEGSRDLLKLWDEHSRARLEQDSGELTAKGDDGDQGVLAQVILSQERSGIPVRFDRLPINLTFIFDRLGWYFLFGEVVIEHLQASREAKGSGAQLSRRRERLSQIGRLT
;
A
#
# COMPACT_ATOMS: atom_id res chain seq x y z
N MET A 1 -25.66 5.78 33.80
CA MET A 1 -24.63 6.81 33.59
C MET A 1 -24.32 7.03 32.09
N THR A 2 -24.20 6.02 31.25
CA THR A 2 -23.85 6.12 29.81
C THR A 2 -24.90 6.84 28.97
N ARG A 3 -26.21 6.57 29.20
CA ARG A 3 -27.32 7.24 28.47
C ARG A 3 -27.45 8.74 28.80
N LEU A 4 -27.18 9.12 30.04
CA LEU A 4 -27.21 10.52 30.46
C LEU A 4 -26.07 11.35 29.86
N ARG A 5 -24.85 10.74 29.78
CA ARG A 5 -23.70 11.34 29.12
C ARG A 5 -23.93 11.53 27.61
N ALA A 6 -24.53 10.54 26.95
CA ALA A 6 -24.88 10.65 25.53
C ALA A 6 -25.95 11.71 25.25
N ALA A 7 -26.96 11.81 26.11
CA ALA A 7 -27.99 12.84 26.00
C ALA A 7 -27.43 14.25 26.24
N LEU A 8 -26.54 14.41 27.22
CA LEU A 8 -25.88 15.68 27.53
C LEU A 8 -24.95 16.12 26.39
N ALA A 9 -24.20 15.18 25.80
CA ALA A 9 -23.35 15.44 24.64
C ALA A 9 -24.16 15.90 23.42
N LYS A 10 -25.30 15.25 23.17
CA LYS A 10 -26.23 15.63 22.08
C LYS A 10 -26.89 17.01 22.31
N LEU A 11 -27.21 17.34 23.57
CA LEU A 11 -27.74 18.64 23.92
C LEU A 11 -26.69 19.75 23.76
N LEU A 12 -25.47 19.51 24.23
CA LEU A 12 -24.33 20.43 24.06
C LEU A 12 -24.03 20.65 22.56
N ASP A 13 -24.05 19.62 21.75
CA ASP A 13 -23.86 19.71 20.29
C ASP A 13 -24.96 20.58 19.65
N THR A 14 -26.23 20.35 20.02
CA THR A 14 -27.38 21.15 19.54
C THR A 14 -27.29 22.62 19.92
N VAL A 15 -26.93 22.91 21.17
CA VAL A 15 -26.76 24.28 21.68
C VAL A 15 -25.61 24.98 20.98
N THR A 16 -24.49 24.27 20.78
CA THR A 16 -23.30 24.76 20.05
C THR A 16 -23.66 25.12 18.61
N VAL A 17 -24.40 24.26 17.91
CA VAL A 17 -24.90 24.49 16.54
C VAL A 17 -25.78 25.73 16.46
N ALA A 18 -26.74 25.89 17.40
CA ALA A 18 -27.63 27.03 17.43
C ALA A 18 -26.87 28.35 17.69
N LEU A 19 -25.93 28.34 18.63
CA LEU A 19 -25.09 29.51 18.95
C LEU A 19 -24.22 29.92 17.77
N GLN A 20 -23.66 28.96 17.04
CA GLN A 20 -22.85 29.25 15.86
C GLN A 20 -23.66 29.79 14.69
N ARG A 21 -24.88 29.29 14.49
CA ARG A 21 -25.80 29.87 13.49
C ARG A 21 -26.15 31.33 13.83
N LEU A 22 -26.38 31.61 15.11
CA LEU A 22 -26.65 32.96 15.58
C LEU A 22 -25.45 33.89 15.39
N LEU A 23 -24.25 33.43 15.75
CA LEU A 23 -23.00 34.18 15.55
C LEU A 23 -22.70 34.36 14.07
N GLY A 24 -22.98 33.35 13.22
CA GLY A 24 -22.84 33.43 11.78
C GLY A 24 -23.77 34.45 11.14
N ALA A 25 -25.01 34.58 11.62
CA ALA A 25 -25.97 35.60 11.18
C ALA A 25 -25.50 37.03 11.50
N VAL A 26 -24.81 37.20 12.64
CA VAL A 26 -24.35 38.56 13.10
C VAL A 26 -22.97 38.92 12.52
N ARG A 27 -22.06 37.94 12.39
CA ARG A 27 -20.63 38.16 12.05
C ARG A 27 -20.23 37.68 10.64
N GLY A 28 -21.15 37.10 9.90
CA GLY A 28 -20.91 36.38 8.65
C GLY A 28 -20.40 34.92 8.86
N PRO A 29 -20.40 34.10 7.82
CA PRO A 29 -20.11 32.69 7.92
C PRO A 29 -18.69 32.45 8.44
N ALA A 30 -18.56 31.52 9.38
CA ALA A 30 -17.26 31.05 9.83
C ALA A 30 -16.60 30.21 8.71
N ILE A 31 -15.28 30.28 8.59
CA ILE A 31 -14.50 29.61 7.55
C ILE A 31 -13.52 28.65 8.18
N HIS A 32 -13.40 27.49 7.59
CA HIS A 32 -12.33 26.54 7.86
C HIS A 32 -11.46 26.39 6.62
N ILE A 33 -10.18 26.74 6.74
CA ILE A 33 -9.19 26.53 5.70
C ILE A 33 -8.45 25.23 6.03
N LEU A 34 -8.69 24.20 5.24
CA LEU A 34 -8.02 22.91 5.38
C LEU A 34 -6.86 22.84 4.39
N ILE A 35 -5.63 22.77 4.92
CA ILE A 35 -4.41 22.54 4.14
C ILE A 35 -4.18 21.03 4.09
N THR A 36 -4.31 20.45 2.93
CA THR A 36 -4.15 19.02 2.70
C THR A 36 -3.57 18.77 1.31
N GLY A 37 -3.61 17.56 0.82
CA GLY A 37 -3.22 17.24 -0.56
C GLY A 37 -2.24 16.08 -0.65
N PRO A 38 -2.04 15.56 -1.85
CA PRO A 38 -1.10 14.46 -2.09
C PRO A 38 0.35 14.79 -1.73
N ASP A 39 0.76 16.06 -1.91
CA ASP A 39 2.14 16.49 -1.61
C ASP A 39 2.30 16.98 -0.17
N ALA A 40 2.75 16.09 0.71
CA ALA A 40 3.01 16.41 2.12
C ALA A 40 4.08 17.51 2.31
N VAL A 41 5.06 17.63 1.39
CA VAL A 41 6.11 18.65 1.46
C VAL A 41 5.55 20.03 1.14
N GLY A 42 4.73 20.13 0.08
CA GLY A 42 4.01 21.35 -0.25
C GLY A 42 3.07 21.78 0.87
N MET A 43 2.34 20.83 1.50
CA MET A 43 1.49 21.12 2.66
C MET A 43 2.28 21.74 3.82
N GLN A 44 3.41 21.12 4.19
CA GLN A 44 4.28 21.62 5.27
C GLN A 44 4.82 23.01 4.95
N ALA A 45 5.22 23.25 3.71
CA ALA A 45 5.75 24.54 3.28
C ALA A 45 4.69 25.66 3.33
N ILE A 46 3.46 25.39 2.88
CA ILE A 46 2.34 26.34 3.00
C ILE A 46 2.03 26.61 4.48
N THR A 47 2.00 25.56 5.31
CA THR A 47 1.75 25.67 6.74
C THR A 47 2.79 26.53 7.45
N ALA A 48 4.08 26.29 7.18
CA ALA A 48 5.19 27.06 7.73
C ALA A 48 5.14 28.52 7.27
N GLY A 49 4.86 28.78 5.99
CA GLY A 49 4.70 30.12 5.45
C GLY A 49 3.59 30.92 6.15
N ILE A 50 2.43 30.30 6.38
CA ILE A 50 1.33 30.93 7.14
C ILE A 50 1.75 31.23 8.57
N ALA A 51 2.39 30.29 9.26
CA ALA A 51 2.81 30.47 10.65
C ALA A 51 3.87 31.58 10.80
N GLN A 52 4.75 31.74 9.84
CA GLN A 52 5.78 32.79 9.81
C GLN A 52 5.20 34.18 9.46
N SER A 53 4.16 34.21 8.63
CA SER A 53 3.64 35.50 8.09
C SER A 53 2.73 36.25 9.06
N SER A 54 2.17 35.58 10.08
CA SER A 54 1.27 36.22 11.04
C SER A 54 1.15 35.44 12.33
N SER A 55 1.51 36.10 13.44
CA SER A 55 1.27 35.56 14.80
C SER A 55 -0.21 35.48 15.18
N SER A 56 -1.10 36.15 14.43
CA SER A 56 -2.55 36.12 14.66
C SER A 56 -3.24 34.91 14.00
N LEU A 57 -2.59 34.30 13.02
CA LEU A 57 -3.11 33.12 12.32
C LEU A 57 -2.50 31.86 12.93
N LYS A 58 -3.31 31.13 13.70
CA LYS A 58 -2.88 29.87 14.26
C LYS A 58 -3.25 28.72 13.32
N VAL A 59 -2.24 27.94 12.93
CA VAL A 59 -2.44 26.70 12.20
C VAL A 59 -2.41 25.53 13.19
N TYR A 60 -3.43 24.69 13.13
CA TYR A 60 -3.55 23.48 13.93
C TYR A 60 -3.08 22.27 13.12
N SER A 61 -2.24 21.42 13.68
CA SER A 61 -1.91 20.11 13.11
C SER A 61 -2.88 19.07 13.68
N GLY A 62 -3.45 18.25 12.81
CA GLY A 62 -4.40 17.20 13.17
C GLY A 62 -5.72 17.34 12.41
N ARG A 63 -6.63 16.38 12.63
CA ARG A 63 -7.91 16.33 11.91
C ARG A 63 -8.73 17.60 12.13
N ALA A 64 -9.35 18.07 11.06
CA ALA A 64 -10.18 19.27 11.09
C ALA A 64 -11.31 19.19 12.16
N ALA A 65 -11.87 17.99 12.36
CA ALA A 65 -12.89 17.74 13.38
C ALA A 65 -12.40 17.94 14.82
N GLU A 66 -11.12 17.65 15.09
CA GLU A 66 -10.49 17.74 16.42
C GLU A 66 -10.04 19.18 16.73
N THR A 67 -9.75 19.94 15.68
CA THR A 67 -9.18 21.28 15.80
C THR A 67 -10.22 22.40 15.70
N ALA A 68 -11.50 22.06 15.50
CA ALA A 68 -12.58 23.03 15.35
C ALA A 68 -12.84 23.79 16.65
N ASP A 69 -12.06 24.84 16.90
CA ASP A 69 -12.45 25.91 17.83
C ASP A 69 -13.67 26.64 17.24
N CYS A 70 -14.84 26.22 17.66
CA CYS A 70 -16.11 26.65 17.09
C CYS A 70 -16.42 28.15 17.26
N PHE A 71 -15.68 28.86 18.07
CA PHE A 71 -15.88 30.30 18.32
C PHE A 71 -14.99 31.22 17.47
N ARG A 72 -13.97 30.67 16.78
CA ARG A 72 -13.13 31.50 15.90
C ARG A 72 -13.79 31.67 14.53
N ARG A 73 -13.71 32.89 13.99
CA ARG A 73 -14.26 33.20 12.67
C ARG A 73 -13.51 32.47 11.54
N VAL A 74 -12.20 32.26 11.70
CA VAL A 74 -11.36 31.53 10.78
C VAL A 74 -10.54 30.50 11.55
N VAL A 75 -10.58 29.26 11.11
CA VAL A 75 -9.73 28.17 11.58
C VAL A 75 -8.92 27.67 10.41
N ILE A 76 -7.62 27.47 10.62
CA ILE A 76 -6.72 26.86 9.65
C ILE A 76 -6.21 25.57 10.26
N SER A 77 -6.39 24.45 9.55
CA SER A 77 -5.83 23.15 9.96
C SER A 77 -5.03 22.51 8.84
N THR A 78 -4.11 21.63 9.21
CA THR A 78 -3.35 20.82 8.27
C THR A 78 -3.45 19.37 8.67
N SER A 79 -3.93 18.52 7.75
CA SER A 79 -4.08 17.09 7.96
C SER A 79 -4.03 16.34 6.65
N LEU A 80 -3.23 15.28 6.61
CA LEU A 80 -3.20 14.36 5.49
C LEU A 80 -4.37 13.35 5.55
N ASP A 81 -4.80 12.98 6.75
CA ASP A 81 -5.92 12.05 6.96
C ASP A 81 -7.25 12.61 6.45
N ASP A 82 -7.46 13.92 6.60
CA ASP A 82 -8.67 14.59 6.12
C ASP A 82 -8.78 14.60 4.59
N LEU A 83 -7.67 14.34 3.87
CA LEU A 83 -7.68 14.19 2.42
C LEU A 83 -8.52 13.00 1.97
N THR A 84 -8.43 11.88 2.70
CA THR A 84 -9.12 10.62 2.38
C THR A 84 -10.44 10.42 3.17
N ASP A 85 -10.84 11.40 3.99
CA ASP A 85 -12.07 11.37 4.77
C ASP A 85 -12.93 12.64 4.55
N SER A 86 -13.16 12.97 3.28
CA SER A 86 -13.95 14.16 2.91
C SER A 86 -15.36 14.15 3.50
N ALA A 87 -16.00 13.00 3.52
CA ALA A 87 -17.35 12.83 4.06
C ALA A 87 -17.42 13.09 5.57
N GLY A 88 -16.46 12.56 6.34
CA GLY A 88 -16.37 12.77 7.79
C GLY A 88 -16.12 14.24 8.16
N VAL A 89 -15.21 14.90 7.44
CA VAL A 89 -14.92 16.33 7.63
C VAL A 89 -16.15 17.18 7.31
N LEU A 90 -16.82 16.92 6.19
CA LEU A 90 -18.03 17.66 5.79
C LEU A 90 -19.19 17.44 6.76
N ALA A 91 -19.34 16.21 7.25
CA ALA A 91 -20.38 15.90 8.25
C ALA A 91 -20.16 16.62 9.59
N THR A 92 -18.91 16.87 9.96
CA THR A 92 -18.52 17.45 11.25
C THR A 92 -18.33 18.96 11.16
N VAL A 93 -17.43 19.40 10.28
CA VAL A 93 -17.03 20.80 10.16
C VAL A 93 -17.98 21.58 9.23
N GLY A 94 -18.44 20.97 8.15
CA GLY A 94 -19.28 21.60 7.13
C GLY A 94 -20.68 22.01 7.65
N ARG A 95 -21.13 21.44 8.79
CA ARG A 95 -22.38 21.87 9.46
C ARG A 95 -22.32 23.32 9.98
N PHE A 96 -21.10 23.81 10.26
CA PHE A 96 -20.88 25.05 10.97
C PHE A 96 -20.08 26.08 10.19
N ARG A 97 -19.30 25.61 9.19
CA ARG A 97 -18.31 26.44 8.52
C ARG A 97 -18.31 26.20 7.03
N ARG A 98 -18.04 27.24 6.27
CA ARG A 98 -17.66 27.12 4.87
C ARG A 98 -16.23 26.55 4.82
N ILE A 99 -16.04 25.47 4.07
CA ILE A 99 -14.74 24.83 3.95
C ILE A 99 -14.04 25.31 2.68
N VAL A 100 -12.79 25.75 2.85
CA VAL A 100 -11.87 26.02 1.75
C VAL A 100 -10.73 25.03 1.87
N VAL A 101 -10.60 24.15 0.90
CA VAL A 101 -9.52 23.16 0.83
C VAL A 101 -8.38 23.70 0.00
N VAL A 102 -7.20 23.78 0.59
CA VAL A 102 -5.95 24.11 -0.10
C VAL A 102 -5.17 22.82 -0.29
N ALA A 103 -5.22 22.29 -1.50
CA ALA A 103 -4.62 21.01 -1.83
C ALA A 103 -3.25 21.19 -2.50
N ALA A 104 -2.18 20.85 -1.77
CA ALA A 104 -0.83 20.82 -2.34
C ALA A 104 -0.65 19.57 -3.21
N THR A 105 -0.13 19.76 -4.43
CA THR A 105 0.12 18.69 -5.41
C THR A 105 1.54 18.75 -5.95
N ALA A 106 2.01 17.60 -6.45
CA ALA A 106 3.28 17.48 -7.17
C ALA A 106 3.13 16.38 -8.22
N ASP A 107 4.12 16.22 -9.08
CA ASP A 107 4.19 15.05 -9.97
C ASP A 107 4.11 13.76 -9.12
N PRO A 108 3.10 12.93 -9.32
CA PRO A 108 2.96 11.69 -8.53
C PRO A 108 4.16 10.75 -8.69
N ARG A 109 4.90 10.86 -9.79
CA ARG A 109 6.12 10.08 -10.06
C ARG A 109 7.29 10.54 -9.18
N ASP A 110 7.40 11.84 -8.88
CA ASP A 110 8.36 12.35 -7.89
C ASP A 110 8.05 11.86 -6.49
N MET A 111 6.78 11.67 -6.18
CA MET A 111 6.35 11.17 -4.88
C MET A 111 6.74 9.71 -4.67
N VAL A 112 6.66 8.86 -5.70
CA VAL A 112 7.04 7.44 -5.63
C VAL A 112 8.52 7.19 -5.90
N SER A 113 9.24 8.14 -6.51
CA SER A 113 10.68 8.03 -6.75
C SER A 113 11.51 8.32 -5.49
N ALA A 114 10.94 9.08 -4.56
CA ALA A 114 11.64 9.49 -3.36
C ALA A 114 11.90 8.28 -2.45
N LYS A 115 13.17 8.11 -2.05
CA LYS A 115 13.54 7.15 -1.02
C LYS A 115 13.03 7.64 0.33
N ASP A 116 12.01 7.01 0.88
CA ASP A 116 11.50 7.40 2.20
C ASP A 116 12.27 6.68 3.29
N SER A 117 13.06 7.44 4.05
CA SER A 117 13.84 6.93 5.19
C SER A 117 12.98 6.35 6.32
N ARG A 118 11.68 6.64 6.33
CA ARG A 118 10.72 6.08 7.31
C ARG A 118 10.30 4.65 6.99
N LEU A 119 10.56 4.20 5.76
CA LEU A 119 10.29 2.82 5.39
C LEU A 119 11.36 1.90 5.99
N PRO A 120 10.97 0.74 6.50
CA PRO A 120 11.94 -0.24 6.96
C PRO A 120 12.97 -0.52 5.87
N HIS A 121 14.26 -0.48 6.20
CA HIS A 121 15.38 -0.73 5.27
C HIS A 121 15.33 -2.08 4.54
N GLN A 122 14.31 -2.84 4.82
CA GLN A 122 14.13 -4.23 4.42
C GLN A 122 13.32 -4.43 3.14
N TRP A 123 12.87 -3.36 2.47
CA TRP A 123 12.10 -3.49 1.23
C TRP A 123 12.98 -3.17 0.04
N PRO A 124 12.96 -4.00 -1.00
CA PRO A 124 13.78 -3.76 -2.18
C PRO A 124 13.48 -2.39 -2.79
N ASP A 125 14.53 -1.70 -3.20
CA ASP A 125 14.41 -0.43 -3.91
C ASP A 125 13.57 -0.64 -5.17
N GLY A 126 12.40 -0.01 -5.22
CA GLY A 126 11.54 -0.03 -6.41
C GLY A 126 10.19 -0.73 -6.26
N PHE A 127 9.95 -1.48 -5.17
CA PHE A 127 8.74 -2.27 -5.01
C PHE A 127 8.00 -1.98 -3.71
N ASP A 128 7.74 -0.71 -3.39
CA ASP A 128 6.98 -0.41 -2.20
C ASP A 128 5.53 -0.08 -2.51
N TYR A 129 4.69 -1.09 -2.48
CA TYR A 129 3.25 -0.99 -2.61
C TYR A 129 2.61 -0.01 -1.63
N ARG A 130 3.22 0.21 -0.47
CA ARG A 130 2.75 1.14 0.54
C ARG A 130 2.80 2.58 0.07
N PHE A 131 3.78 2.92 -0.77
CA PHE A 131 3.82 4.23 -1.40
C PHE A 131 2.65 4.46 -2.34
N LEU A 132 2.28 3.45 -3.11
CA LEU A 132 1.19 3.55 -4.06
C LEU A 132 -0.18 3.47 -3.37
N PHE A 133 -0.35 2.51 -2.48
CA PHE A 133 -1.66 2.11 -1.97
C PHE A 133 -1.87 2.37 -0.47
N GLY A 134 -0.83 2.71 0.28
CA GLY A 134 -0.93 3.03 1.71
C GLY A 134 -0.58 1.89 2.65
N PRO A 135 -0.96 2.00 3.93
CA PRO A 135 -0.52 1.10 4.96
C PRO A 135 -1.01 -0.32 4.71
N GLN A 136 -0.07 -1.25 4.76
CA GLN A 136 -0.29 -2.68 4.54
C GLN A 136 -0.14 -3.44 5.85
N GLY A 137 -0.87 -3.00 6.90
CA GLY A 137 -0.97 -3.71 8.17
C GLY A 137 0.20 -3.58 9.12
N THR A 138 1.09 -2.62 8.93
CA THR A 138 2.05 -2.26 9.98
C THR A 138 1.50 -1.09 10.78
N LYS A 139 1.41 -1.22 12.11
CA LYS A 139 0.99 -0.13 13.02
C LYS A 139 1.89 1.11 12.92
N SER A 140 3.07 0.98 12.32
CA SER A 140 4.07 2.03 12.15
C SER A 140 3.92 2.86 10.87
N PHE A 141 3.08 2.45 9.92
CA PHE A 141 2.85 3.17 8.67
C PHE A 141 1.36 3.34 8.46
N THR A 142 0.84 4.48 8.86
CA THR A 142 -0.61 4.82 8.84
C THR A 142 -0.97 5.79 7.72
N GLU A 143 0.01 6.37 7.03
CA GLU A 143 -0.25 7.36 5.99
C GLU A 143 -0.83 6.72 4.72
N PRO A 144 -1.86 7.32 4.11
CA PRO A 144 -2.38 6.84 2.84
C PRO A 144 -1.33 6.92 1.73
N GLY A 145 -1.32 5.94 0.83
CA GLY A 145 -0.44 5.91 -0.33
C GLY A 145 -0.74 7.01 -1.35
N VAL A 146 0.11 7.12 -2.37
CA VAL A 146 0.01 8.18 -3.38
C VAL A 146 -1.32 8.11 -4.13
N LEU A 147 -1.74 6.97 -4.62
CA LEU A 147 -3.00 6.83 -5.37
C LEU A 147 -4.25 7.12 -4.53
N PRO A 148 -4.40 6.59 -3.30
CA PRO A 148 -5.50 6.98 -2.42
C PRO A 148 -5.56 8.48 -2.10
N ARG A 149 -4.40 9.16 -1.99
CA ARG A 149 -4.38 10.61 -1.79
C ARG A 149 -4.97 11.37 -2.97
N PHE A 150 -4.68 10.95 -4.19
CA PHE A 150 -5.28 11.56 -5.39
C PHE A 150 -6.77 11.25 -5.50
N ALA A 151 -7.20 10.02 -5.18
CA ALA A 151 -8.62 9.66 -5.13
C ALA A 151 -9.37 10.53 -4.10
N GLY A 152 -8.81 10.74 -2.91
CA GLY A 152 -9.37 11.64 -1.91
C GLY A 152 -9.45 13.10 -2.39
N LEU A 153 -8.46 13.59 -3.14
CA LEU A 153 -8.52 14.92 -3.75
C LEU A 153 -9.67 15.02 -4.77
N ASP A 154 -9.92 13.98 -5.55
CA ASP A 154 -11.03 13.98 -6.50
C ASP A 154 -12.39 13.99 -5.80
N GLU A 155 -12.52 13.26 -4.68
CA GLU A 155 -13.72 13.32 -3.84
C GLU A 155 -13.99 14.75 -3.31
N TRP A 156 -12.93 15.43 -2.85
CA TRP A 156 -13.04 16.83 -2.45
C TRP A 156 -13.48 17.75 -3.58
N LYS A 157 -12.90 17.59 -4.78
CA LYS A 157 -13.26 18.37 -5.98
C LYS A 157 -14.69 18.12 -6.44
N ALA A 158 -15.17 16.88 -6.30
CA ALA A 158 -16.55 16.52 -6.65
C ALA A 158 -17.58 17.06 -5.66
N ASN A 159 -17.16 17.45 -4.44
CA ASN A 159 -18.08 17.90 -3.40
C ASN A 159 -18.39 19.40 -3.52
N ARG A 160 -19.67 19.71 -3.75
CA ARG A 160 -20.16 21.08 -3.92
C ARG A 160 -20.15 21.93 -2.64
N LEU A 161 -19.95 21.32 -1.47
CA LEU A 161 -19.95 22.01 -0.18
C LEU A 161 -18.58 22.58 0.21
N ALA A 162 -17.54 22.23 -0.52
CA ALA A 162 -16.18 22.73 -0.33
C ALA A 162 -15.69 23.49 -1.56
N ASN A 163 -14.90 24.55 -1.34
CA ASN A 163 -14.13 25.15 -2.41
C ASN A 163 -12.72 24.59 -2.38
N VAL A 164 -12.28 23.96 -3.46
CA VAL A 164 -10.96 23.34 -3.55
C VAL A 164 -10.06 24.18 -4.43
N VAL A 165 -8.92 24.58 -3.88
CA VAL A 165 -7.81 25.18 -4.63
C VAL A 165 -6.66 24.19 -4.67
N THR A 166 -6.28 23.77 -5.85
CA THR A 166 -5.11 22.93 -6.06
C THR A 166 -3.90 23.82 -6.36
N ILE A 167 -2.80 23.59 -5.67
CA ILE A 167 -1.56 24.34 -5.82
C ILE A 167 -0.43 23.33 -6.03
N SER A 168 0.25 23.42 -7.18
CA SER A 168 1.37 22.54 -7.48
C SER A 168 2.64 22.98 -6.76
N ARG A 169 3.59 22.05 -6.62
CA ARG A 169 4.92 22.35 -6.07
C ARG A 169 5.68 23.38 -6.92
N GLU A 170 5.50 23.31 -8.22
CA GLU A 170 6.10 24.23 -9.19
C GLU A 170 5.57 25.64 -9.01
N GLU A 171 4.25 25.81 -8.83
CA GLU A 171 3.65 27.11 -8.52
C GLU A 171 4.17 27.67 -7.20
N LEU A 172 4.30 26.82 -6.16
CA LEU A 172 4.86 27.24 -4.88
C LEU A 172 6.34 27.62 -4.97
N SER A 173 7.10 26.95 -5.82
CA SER A 173 8.53 27.26 -6.03
C SER A 173 8.77 28.47 -6.89
N GLY A 174 7.87 28.74 -7.86
CA GLY A 174 7.98 29.86 -8.79
C GLY A 174 7.46 31.18 -8.21
N ASP A 175 6.17 31.18 -7.81
CA ASP A 175 5.50 32.37 -7.28
C ASP A 175 4.39 31.95 -6.28
N ALA A 176 4.79 31.63 -5.07
CA ALA A 176 3.87 31.24 -4.01
C ALA A 176 2.80 32.31 -3.69
N PRO A 177 3.12 33.61 -3.66
CA PRO A 177 2.10 34.66 -3.47
C PRO A 177 0.97 34.60 -4.50
N THR A 178 1.29 34.49 -5.78
CA THR A 178 0.29 34.38 -6.85
C THR A 178 -0.53 33.11 -6.72
N ALA A 179 0.10 31.97 -6.41
CA ALA A 179 -0.60 30.71 -6.21
C ALA A 179 -1.59 30.80 -5.02
N LEU A 180 -1.16 31.38 -3.92
CA LEU A 180 -1.97 31.53 -2.69
C LEU A 180 -3.02 32.65 -2.80
N ALA A 181 -2.85 33.61 -3.71
CA ALA A 181 -3.88 34.62 -3.97
C ALA A 181 -5.21 33.98 -4.43
N ARG A 182 -5.18 32.82 -5.07
CA ARG A 182 -6.40 32.05 -5.42
C ARG A 182 -7.20 31.62 -4.18
N VAL A 183 -6.52 31.29 -3.09
CA VAL A 183 -7.17 30.99 -1.80
C VAL A 183 -7.80 32.25 -1.22
N ALA A 184 -7.06 33.37 -1.29
CA ALA A 184 -7.53 34.67 -0.81
C ALA A 184 -8.83 35.14 -1.51
N GLN A 185 -8.98 34.85 -2.80
CA GLN A 185 -10.17 35.19 -3.59
C GLN A 185 -11.43 34.42 -3.13
N LEU A 186 -11.29 33.30 -2.48
CA LEU A 186 -12.42 32.51 -1.94
C LEU A 186 -12.89 33.01 -0.58
N LEU A 187 -12.16 33.93 0.05
CA LEU A 187 -12.51 34.46 1.35
C LEU A 187 -13.50 35.62 1.22
N PRO A 188 -14.50 35.72 2.10
CA PRO A 188 -15.42 36.85 2.11
C PRO A 188 -14.71 38.21 2.33
N SER A 189 -15.30 39.28 1.79
CA SER A 189 -14.78 40.64 1.93
C SER A 189 -14.49 41.07 3.35
N GLY A 190 -15.30 40.60 4.33
CA GLY A 190 -15.04 40.84 5.74
C GLY A 190 -13.81 40.18 6.33
N LEU A 191 -13.04 39.43 5.53
CA LEU A 191 -11.74 38.78 5.85
C LEU A 191 -10.59 39.31 4.98
N ALA A 192 -10.73 40.50 4.44
CA ALA A 192 -9.75 41.11 3.53
C ALA A 192 -8.32 41.16 4.12
N GLY A 193 -8.19 41.41 5.43
CA GLY A 193 -6.88 41.38 6.09
C GLY A 193 -6.23 39.99 6.07
N ILE A 194 -7.00 38.93 6.31
CA ILE A 194 -6.52 37.55 6.23
C ILE A 194 -6.22 37.17 4.78
N ALA A 195 -7.09 37.55 3.85
CA ALA A 195 -6.89 37.33 2.42
C ALA A 195 -5.58 37.97 1.94
N LYS A 196 -5.31 39.21 2.34
CA LYS A 196 -4.05 39.91 2.03
C LYS A 196 -2.84 39.18 2.62
N THR A 197 -2.92 38.73 3.86
CA THR A 197 -1.85 37.97 4.51
C THR A 197 -1.58 36.65 3.75
N ILE A 198 -2.61 35.87 3.43
CA ILE A 198 -2.46 34.60 2.71
C ILE A 198 -1.86 34.84 1.31
N GLY A 199 -2.33 35.86 0.58
CA GLY A 199 -1.82 36.19 -0.76
C GLY A 199 -0.41 36.82 -0.77
N SER A 200 0.20 37.09 0.39
CA SER A 200 1.57 37.61 0.50
C SER A 200 2.57 36.61 1.10
N ILE A 201 2.15 35.36 1.33
CA ILE A 201 3.01 34.35 1.94
C ILE A 201 4.12 33.91 0.98
N GLY A 202 5.37 34.09 1.43
CA GLY A 202 6.51 33.43 0.83
C GLY A 202 6.60 31.97 1.31
N VAL A 203 6.87 31.06 0.41
CA VAL A 203 7.03 29.62 0.71
C VAL A 203 8.44 29.19 0.34
N SER A 204 9.14 28.56 1.28
CA SER A 204 10.44 27.94 1.02
C SER A 204 10.27 26.43 0.88
N LEU A 205 10.58 25.90 -0.27
CA LEU A 205 10.57 24.46 -0.53
C LEU A 205 12.00 23.92 -0.56
N PRO A 206 12.23 22.74 0.05
CA PRO A 206 13.49 22.05 -0.12
C PRO A 206 13.66 21.64 -1.60
N LYS A 207 14.84 21.89 -2.16
CA LYS A 207 15.18 21.37 -3.50
C LYS A 207 15.12 19.84 -3.45
N ARG A 208 14.27 19.26 -4.27
CA ARG A 208 14.24 17.81 -4.50
C ARG A 208 14.60 17.54 -5.94
N PRO A 209 15.45 16.53 -6.20
CA PRO A 209 15.69 16.09 -7.57
C PRO A 209 14.38 15.57 -8.17
N SER A 210 14.15 15.83 -9.45
CA SER A 210 13.07 15.20 -10.19
C SER A 210 13.37 13.71 -10.38
N TRP A 211 12.32 12.89 -10.49
CA TRP A 211 12.47 11.48 -10.81
C TRP A 211 13.25 11.23 -12.10
N SER A 212 13.25 12.17 -13.04
CA SER A 212 13.97 12.09 -14.30
C SER A 212 15.46 12.44 -14.20
N ASP A 213 15.92 12.99 -13.08
CA ASP A 213 17.30 13.48 -12.93
C ASP A 213 18.34 12.35 -12.80
N SER A 214 17.93 11.13 -12.47
CA SER A 214 18.82 9.97 -12.39
C SER A 214 18.27 8.75 -13.11
N LYS A 215 19.17 7.91 -13.64
CA LYS A 215 18.79 6.64 -14.27
C LYS A 215 18.08 5.70 -13.29
N GLU A 216 18.51 5.67 -12.04
CA GLU A 216 17.94 4.82 -10.99
C GLU A 216 16.51 5.25 -10.66
N SER A 217 16.29 6.54 -10.40
CA SER A 217 14.94 7.08 -10.15
C SER A 217 14.03 6.87 -11.35
N THR A 218 14.53 7.09 -12.57
CA THR A 218 13.79 6.83 -13.82
C THR A 218 13.40 5.36 -13.93
N LYS A 219 14.34 4.41 -13.71
CA LYS A 219 14.05 2.97 -13.75
C LYS A 219 12.97 2.60 -12.74
N ARG A 220 13.06 3.14 -11.52
CA ARG A 220 12.08 2.93 -10.45
C ARG A 220 10.69 3.42 -10.84
N VAL A 221 10.57 4.66 -11.34
CA VAL A 221 9.30 5.22 -11.78
C VAL A 221 8.69 4.43 -12.93
N VAL A 222 9.50 4.05 -13.93
CA VAL A 222 9.04 3.19 -15.05
C VAL A 222 8.49 1.87 -14.52
N GLY A 223 9.15 1.26 -13.53
CA GLY A 223 8.68 0.07 -12.86
C GLY A 223 7.35 0.30 -12.13
N GLN A 224 7.23 1.36 -11.36
CA GLN A 224 6.00 1.70 -10.63
C GLN A 224 4.83 2.00 -11.57
N VAL A 225 5.06 2.73 -12.66
CA VAL A 225 4.04 2.99 -13.69
C VAL A 225 3.61 1.71 -14.41
N ALA A 226 4.52 0.76 -14.63
CA ALA A 226 4.16 -0.52 -15.23
C ALA A 226 3.24 -1.36 -14.32
N LEU A 227 3.33 -1.17 -12.99
CA LEU A 227 2.50 -1.85 -11.99
C LEU A 227 1.19 -1.12 -11.72
N ALA A 228 1.23 0.21 -11.75
CA ALA A 228 0.10 1.09 -11.49
C ALA A 228 0.01 2.15 -12.59
N PRO A 229 -0.58 1.83 -13.76
CA PRO A 229 -0.73 2.77 -14.87
C PRO A 229 -1.48 4.05 -14.50
N GLU A 230 -2.30 4.01 -13.45
CA GLU A 230 -3.03 5.16 -12.90
C GLU A 230 -2.08 6.28 -12.47
N LEU A 231 -0.85 5.93 -12.06
CA LEU A 231 0.18 6.91 -11.69
C LEU A 231 0.53 7.83 -12.87
N GLU A 232 0.68 7.24 -14.06
CA GLU A 232 0.94 7.97 -15.30
C GLU A 232 -0.27 8.78 -15.74
N THR A 233 -1.46 8.18 -15.71
CA THR A 233 -2.72 8.86 -16.03
C THR A 233 -2.86 10.11 -15.16
N ARG A 234 -2.62 9.97 -13.86
CA ARG A 234 -2.72 11.08 -12.91
C ARG A 234 -1.69 12.19 -13.18
N ALA A 235 -0.46 11.81 -13.53
CA ALA A 235 0.58 12.80 -13.89
C ALA A 235 0.15 13.62 -15.11
N VAL A 236 -0.36 12.97 -16.14
CA VAL A 236 -0.82 13.65 -17.36
C VAL A 236 -2.03 14.55 -17.08
N GLU A 237 -3.00 14.11 -16.28
CA GLU A 237 -4.16 14.93 -15.86
C GLU A 237 -3.75 16.19 -15.09
N LEU A 238 -2.65 16.13 -14.36
CA LEU A 238 -2.07 17.28 -13.66
C LEU A 238 -1.21 18.19 -14.56
N GLY A 239 -1.09 17.87 -15.85
CA GLY A 239 -0.33 18.64 -16.82
C GLY A 239 1.14 18.27 -16.93
N TYR A 240 1.61 17.21 -16.26
CA TYR A 240 2.99 16.75 -16.40
C TYR A 240 3.16 15.98 -17.71
N PRO A 241 4.35 16.05 -18.33
CA PRO A 241 4.59 15.34 -19.59
C PRO A 241 4.47 13.83 -19.43
N ALA A 242 3.97 13.15 -20.46
CA ALA A 242 3.89 11.70 -20.44
C ALA A 242 5.29 11.04 -20.35
N LEU A 243 5.40 9.92 -19.64
CA LEU A 243 6.65 9.19 -19.43
C LEU A 243 7.39 8.92 -20.74
N ARG A 244 6.67 8.47 -21.77
CA ARG A 244 7.21 8.19 -23.10
C ARG A 244 7.80 9.42 -23.83
N SER A 245 7.40 10.63 -23.44
CA SER A 245 7.92 11.88 -24.03
C SER A 245 9.19 12.36 -23.33
N ILE A 246 9.44 11.92 -22.10
CA ILE A 246 10.59 12.34 -21.29
C ILE A 246 11.70 11.29 -21.35
N THR A 247 11.35 10.00 -21.39
CA THR A 247 12.31 8.92 -21.31
C THR A 247 12.33 8.06 -22.58
N LYS A 248 13.53 7.62 -22.97
CA LYS A 248 13.71 6.58 -23.99
C LYS A 248 13.59 5.18 -23.40
N VAL A 249 13.33 5.08 -22.10
CA VAL A 249 13.18 3.81 -21.39
C VAL A 249 11.85 3.20 -21.82
N ARG A 250 11.92 2.06 -22.49
CA ARG A 250 10.72 1.27 -22.80
C ARG A 250 10.18 0.70 -21.49
N ALA A 251 8.86 0.58 -21.39
CA ALA A 251 8.25 -0.23 -20.34
C ALA A 251 8.98 -1.58 -20.25
N PRO A 252 9.30 -2.09 -19.06
CA PRO A 252 9.99 -3.35 -18.92
C PRO A 252 9.22 -4.42 -19.67
N LYS A 253 9.93 -5.20 -20.48
CA LYS A 253 9.33 -6.34 -21.18
C LYS A 253 8.88 -7.34 -20.11
N VAL A 254 7.58 -7.63 -20.07
CA VAL A 254 7.05 -8.63 -19.14
C VAL A 254 7.58 -10.00 -19.56
N ASN A 255 8.49 -10.54 -18.76
CA ASN A 255 9.03 -11.87 -18.93
C ASN A 255 8.11 -12.87 -18.22
N ARG A 256 7.22 -13.49 -18.97
CA ARG A 256 6.29 -14.48 -18.44
C ARG A 256 6.97 -15.84 -18.32
N GLY A 257 6.89 -16.39 -17.13
CA GLY A 257 7.39 -17.74 -16.83
C GLY A 257 6.29 -18.79 -16.72
N THR A 258 6.54 -19.80 -15.90
CA THR A 258 5.60 -20.89 -15.62
C THR A 258 5.23 -20.89 -14.14
N ILE A 259 3.92 -20.92 -13.85
CA ILE A 259 3.43 -21.11 -12.48
C ILE A 259 3.47 -22.60 -12.17
N ILE A 260 4.02 -22.96 -11.01
CA ILE A 260 4.07 -24.33 -10.53
C ILE A 260 3.37 -24.48 -9.19
N ALA A 261 2.69 -25.59 -8.99
CA ALA A 261 2.09 -25.96 -7.72
C ALA A 261 2.20 -27.47 -7.50
N PHE A 262 2.28 -27.88 -6.25
CA PHE A 262 2.29 -29.27 -5.83
C PHE A 262 1.10 -29.56 -4.93
N HIS A 263 0.54 -30.76 -5.05
CA HIS A 263 -0.54 -31.19 -4.19
C HIS A 263 -0.50 -32.69 -3.92
N THR A 264 -0.97 -33.09 -2.76
CA THR A 264 -1.20 -34.49 -2.40
C THR A 264 -2.48 -35.03 -3.04
N PRO A 265 -2.63 -36.36 -3.20
CA PRO A 265 -3.76 -36.97 -3.91
C PRO A 265 -5.08 -36.99 -3.13
N ASP A 266 -5.15 -36.38 -1.95
CA ASP A 266 -6.37 -36.33 -1.16
C ASP A 266 -7.41 -35.37 -1.77
N GLU A 267 -8.67 -35.55 -1.38
CA GLU A 267 -9.81 -34.83 -1.94
C GLU A 267 -9.74 -33.33 -1.73
N VAL A 268 -9.26 -32.89 -0.54
CA VAL A 268 -9.17 -31.45 -0.21
C VAL A 268 -8.20 -30.76 -1.15
N TYR A 269 -6.97 -31.28 -1.29
CA TYR A 269 -5.95 -30.61 -2.11
C TYR A 269 -6.20 -30.80 -3.61
N ARG A 270 -6.88 -31.86 -4.05
CA ARG A 270 -7.37 -31.98 -5.44
C ARG A 270 -8.43 -30.90 -5.76
N ALA A 271 -9.33 -30.62 -4.83
CA ALA A 271 -10.32 -29.54 -5.01
C ALA A 271 -9.67 -28.17 -5.07
N GLU A 272 -8.64 -27.92 -4.23
CA GLU A 272 -7.84 -26.68 -4.30
C GLU A 272 -7.12 -26.57 -5.64
N ALA A 273 -6.47 -27.64 -6.11
CA ALA A 273 -5.79 -27.68 -7.40
C ALA A 273 -6.74 -27.35 -8.57
N ALA A 274 -7.97 -27.87 -8.53
CA ALA A 274 -8.99 -27.57 -9.54
C ALA A 274 -9.38 -26.07 -9.51
N ARG A 275 -9.52 -25.48 -8.33
CA ARG A 275 -9.85 -24.05 -8.16
C ARG A 275 -8.70 -23.16 -8.65
N LEU A 276 -7.47 -23.48 -8.28
CA LEU A 276 -6.30 -22.73 -8.74
C LEU A 276 -6.18 -22.81 -10.27
N ARG A 277 -6.32 -23.99 -10.90
CA ARG A 277 -6.32 -24.15 -12.36
C ARG A 277 -7.34 -23.23 -13.02
N LYS A 278 -8.59 -23.24 -12.54
CA LYS A 278 -9.67 -22.38 -13.09
C LYS A 278 -9.28 -20.90 -13.07
N SER A 279 -8.62 -20.41 -12.00
CA SER A 279 -8.17 -19.03 -11.91
C SER A 279 -7.04 -18.72 -12.90
N LEU A 280 -6.11 -19.66 -13.11
CA LEU A 280 -5.00 -19.51 -14.05
C LEU A 280 -5.48 -19.56 -15.52
N ASP A 281 -6.41 -20.49 -15.83
CA ASP A 281 -7.02 -20.60 -17.17
C ASP A 281 -7.76 -19.32 -17.54
N ARG A 282 -8.54 -18.73 -16.61
CA ARG A 282 -9.23 -17.45 -16.80
C ARG A 282 -8.29 -16.33 -17.22
N LEU A 283 -7.07 -16.34 -16.71
CA LEU A 283 -6.06 -15.32 -16.98
C LEU A 283 -5.11 -15.69 -18.13
N GLY A 284 -5.27 -16.87 -18.74
CA GLY A 284 -4.40 -17.37 -19.81
C GLY A 284 -2.96 -17.55 -19.37
N LEU A 285 -2.74 -17.93 -18.10
CA LEU A 285 -1.40 -18.08 -17.52
C LEU A 285 -0.86 -19.50 -17.74
N LYS A 286 0.42 -19.62 -18.07
CA LYS A 286 1.09 -20.90 -18.22
C LYS A 286 1.36 -21.51 -16.84
N TYR A 287 0.97 -22.77 -16.66
CA TYR A 287 1.19 -23.47 -15.39
C TYR A 287 1.51 -24.95 -15.57
N LYS A 288 2.08 -25.56 -14.53
CA LYS A 288 2.30 -26.99 -14.41
C LYS A 288 2.09 -27.44 -12.97
N PHE A 289 1.19 -28.41 -12.76
CA PHE A 289 0.89 -28.97 -11.45
C PHE A 289 1.43 -30.39 -11.35
N PHE A 290 1.88 -30.74 -10.16
CA PHE A 290 2.45 -32.05 -9.86
C PHE A 290 1.69 -32.66 -8.67
N GLU A 291 1.24 -33.90 -8.85
CA GLU A 291 0.74 -34.69 -7.75
C GLU A 291 1.92 -35.37 -7.06
N VAL A 292 2.04 -35.22 -5.74
CA VAL A 292 3.18 -35.69 -4.95
C VAL A 292 2.71 -36.60 -3.82
N SER A 293 3.53 -37.55 -3.43
CA SER A 293 3.24 -38.39 -2.27
C SER A 293 3.37 -37.62 -0.97
N PRO A 294 2.38 -37.70 -0.05
CA PRO A 294 2.50 -37.07 1.25
C PRO A 294 3.49 -37.84 2.15
N GLU A 295 4.14 -37.09 3.04
CA GLU A 295 4.88 -37.65 4.17
C GLU A 295 3.93 -37.98 5.34
N LYS A 296 4.49 -38.55 6.44
CA LYS A 296 3.76 -38.98 7.63
C LYS A 296 2.89 -37.88 8.27
N ASN A 297 3.28 -36.62 8.12
CA ASN A 297 2.51 -35.46 8.57
C ASN A 297 2.73 -34.25 7.66
N TRP A 298 1.91 -33.21 7.85
CA TRP A 298 1.91 -32.01 7.04
C TRP A 298 3.25 -31.26 7.08
N VAL A 299 3.89 -31.09 8.24
CA VAL A 299 5.16 -30.37 8.38
C VAL A 299 6.26 -31.08 7.58
N ARG A 300 6.34 -32.41 7.68
CA ARG A 300 7.29 -33.20 6.90
C ARG A 300 7.05 -33.07 5.40
N THR A 301 5.80 -33.07 4.98
CA THR A 301 5.42 -32.87 3.58
C THR A 301 5.87 -31.50 3.07
N THR A 302 5.71 -30.44 3.89
CA THR A 302 6.17 -29.09 3.47
C THR A 302 7.68 -29.00 3.36
N LEU A 303 8.45 -29.72 4.18
CA LEU A 303 9.91 -29.76 4.10
C LEU A 303 10.45 -30.39 2.78
N LEU A 304 9.62 -31.09 2.01
CA LEU A 304 9.97 -31.58 0.67
C LEU A 304 9.76 -30.52 -0.44
N LYS A 305 9.14 -29.39 -0.11
CA LYS A 305 8.86 -28.31 -1.09
C LYS A 305 10.11 -27.89 -1.89
N PRO A 306 11.27 -27.59 -1.29
CA PRO A 306 12.45 -27.20 -2.04
C PRO A 306 12.93 -28.29 -3.02
N SER A 307 12.82 -29.59 -2.67
CA SER A 307 13.16 -30.69 -3.58
C SER A 307 12.30 -30.62 -4.84
N TRP A 308 10.99 -30.45 -4.68
CA TRP A 308 10.06 -30.41 -5.82
C TRP A 308 10.24 -29.16 -6.68
N ILE A 309 10.53 -28.01 -6.05
CA ILE A 309 10.83 -26.78 -6.78
C ILE A 309 12.14 -26.93 -7.55
N SER A 310 13.19 -27.52 -6.97
CA SER A 310 14.45 -27.81 -7.62
C SER A 310 14.24 -28.70 -8.83
N GLU A 311 13.50 -29.80 -8.68
CA GLU A 311 13.19 -30.71 -9.79
C GLU A 311 12.41 -30.01 -10.92
N ALA A 312 11.48 -29.15 -10.58
CA ALA A 312 10.76 -28.34 -11.56
C ALA A 312 11.70 -27.35 -12.28
N ARG A 313 12.64 -26.72 -11.53
CA ARG A 313 13.63 -25.79 -12.07
C ARG A 313 14.51 -26.44 -13.13
N GLU A 314 14.92 -27.68 -12.93
CA GLU A 314 15.73 -28.41 -13.90
C GLU A 314 14.98 -28.77 -15.19
N LYS A 315 13.65 -28.93 -15.12
CA LYS A 315 12.81 -29.37 -16.23
C LYS A 315 12.12 -28.24 -17.00
N ILE A 316 12.08 -27.04 -16.47
CA ILE A 316 11.29 -25.93 -17.03
C ILE A 316 12.18 -24.71 -17.21
N ALA A 317 12.37 -24.28 -18.45
CA ALA A 317 13.12 -23.07 -18.79
C ALA A 317 12.33 -21.79 -18.48
N GLY A 318 13.05 -20.71 -18.21
CA GLY A 318 12.50 -19.40 -17.87
C GLY A 318 12.12 -19.27 -16.38
N PRO A 319 11.66 -18.11 -15.91
CA PRO A 319 11.34 -17.93 -14.51
C PRO A 319 10.18 -18.82 -14.05
N LEU A 320 10.23 -19.28 -12.81
CA LEU A 320 9.15 -20.02 -12.14
C LEU A 320 8.50 -19.17 -11.07
N LEU A 321 7.21 -19.38 -10.87
CA LEU A 321 6.48 -18.93 -9.71
C LEU A 321 5.83 -20.13 -9.03
N TYR A 322 6.40 -20.55 -7.90
CA TYR A 322 5.73 -21.53 -7.05
C TYR A 322 4.60 -20.86 -6.29
N ILE A 323 3.45 -21.50 -6.24
CA ILE A 323 2.29 -21.06 -5.46
C ILE A 323 1.75 -22.28 -4.71
N ASP A 324 1.46 -22.15 -3.41
CA ASP A 324 0.72 -23.20 -2.68
C ASP A 324 -0.62 -23.45 -3.38
N VAL A 325 -0.99 -24.71 -3.49
CA VAL A 325 -2.15 -25.13 -4.31
C VAL A 325 -3.48 -24.57 -3.81
N ASP A 326 -3.54 -24.12 -2.56
CA ASP A 326 -4.70 -23.47 -1.95
C ASP A 326 -4.79 -21.96 -2.22
N ALA A 327 -4.07 -21.51 -3.22
CA ALA A 327 -4.15 -20.13 -3.67
C ALA A 327 -5.23 -19.91 -4.75
N LEU A 328 -5.63 -18.65 -4.90
CA LEU A 328 -6.45 -18.15 -5.99
C LEU A 328 -5.72 -16.98 -6.65
N VAL A 329 -5.58 -17.01 -7.98
CA VAL A 329 -4.92 -15.94 -8.72
C VAL A 329 -5.99 -15.02 -9.31
N HIS A 330 -5.99 -13.77 -8.86
CA HIS A 330 -6.94 -12.74 -9.29
C HIS A 330 -6.47 -11.98 -10.52
N GLN A 331 -5.14 -11.77 -10.63
CA GLN A 331 -4.51 -11.00 -11.70
C GLN A 331 -3.20 -11.63 -12.15
N ASP A 332 -2.69 -11.22 -13.32
CA ASP A 332 -1.39 -11.64 -13.83
C ASP A 332 -0.25 -11.19 -12.90
N PRO A 333 0.51 -12.11 -12.29
CA PRO A 333 1.61 -11.76 -11.40
C PRO A 333 2.89 -11.31 -12.13
N TRP A 334 3.02 -11.63 -13.42
CA TRP A 334 4.27 -11.45 -14.16
C TRP A 334 4.73 -10.01 -14.35
N PRO A 335 3.85 -8.99 -14.45
CA PRO A 335 4.27 -7.59 -14.45
C PRO A 335 5.06 -7.20 -13.20
N TYR A 336 4.71 -7.78 -12.05
CA TYR A 336 5.43 -7.58 -10.78
C TYR A 336 6.76 -8.32 -10.77
N LEU A 337 6.73 -9.59 -11.13
CA LEU A 337 7.87 -10.50 -11.05
C LEU A 337 8.96 -10.18 -12.08
N SER A 338 8.61 -9.61 -13.23
CA SER A 338 9.55 -9.22 -14.28
C SER A 338 10.49 -8.08 -13.87
N GLN A 339 10.26 -7.45 -12.74
CA GLN A 339 11.07 -6.37 -12.22
C GLN A 339 12.05 -6.82 -11.14
N LEU A 340 11.93 -8.08 -10.70
CA LEU A 340 12.82 -8.67 -9.73
C LEU A 340 14.20 -8.91 -10.36
N GLU A 341 15.24 -8.65 -9.58
CA GLU A 341 16.63 -8.85 -9.97
C GLU A 341 17.28 -10.00 -9.18
N GLY A 342 16.59 -10.47 -8.14
CA GLY A 342 17.02 -11.58 -7.30
C GLY A 342 16.93 -12.93 -7.97
N ASP A 343 17.64 -13.89 -7.41
CA ASP A 343 17.61 -15.28 -7.85
C ASP A 343 16.39 -16.02 -7.29
N ILE A 344 15.98 -15.67 -6.07
CA ILE A 344 14.78 -16.17 -5.40
C ILE A 344 14.04 -14.98 -4.76
N GLY A 345 12.70 -15.02 -4.76
CA GLY A 345 11.85 -14.05 -4.10
C GLY A 345 10.79 -14.70 -3.22
N ALA A 346 10.59 -14.17 -2.01
CA ALA A 346 9.51 -14.57 -1.11
C ALA A 346 9.02 -13.39 -0.28
N LEU A 347 7.79 -13.49 0.28
CA LEU A 347 7.31 -12.50 1.22
C LEU A 347 8.04 -12.64 2.56
N VAL A 348 8.55 -11.51 3.07
CA VAL A 348 9.05 -11.40 4.43
C VAL A 348 8.12 -10.48 5.21
N LEU A 349 7.51 -11.03 6.25
CA LEU A 349 6.60 -10.28 7.12
C LEU A 349 7.35 -9.23 7.95
N PRO A 350 6.66 -8.20 8.48
CA PRO A 350 7.29 -7.16 9.30
C PRO A 350 8.01 -7.66 10.55
N ASN A 351 7.62 -8.83 11.07
CA ASN A 351 8.28 -9.51 12.19
C ASN A 351 9.52 -10.33 11.78
N GLY A 352 9.92 -10.28 10.50
CA GLY A 352 11.04 -11.05 9.94
C GLY A 352 10.69 -12.48 9.53
N GLN A 353 9.46 -12.95 9.74
CA GLN A 353 9.02 -14.27 9.34
C GLN A 353 8.86 -14.34 7.82
N PHE A 354 9.37 -15.41 7.21
CA PHE A 354 9.16 -15.71 5.80
C PHE A 354 7.82 -16.39 5.56
N ALA A 355 7.24 -16.16 4.39
CA ALA A 355 6.07 -16.88 3.94
C ALA A 355 6.41 -17.58 2.62
N SER A 356 6.43 -18.91 2.65
CA SER A 356 6.81 -19.78 1.53
C SER A 356 5.65 -20.19 0.63
N GLY A 357 4.47 -19.61 0.83
CA GLY A 357 3.29 -19.92 0.01
C GLY A 357 3.38 -19.41 -1.43
N THR A 358 4.20 -18.38 -1.66
CA THR A 358 4.55 -17.86 -2.99
C THR A 358 6.05 -17.66 -3.07
N ILE A 359 6.71 -18.34 -4.00
CA ILE A 359 8.17 -18.27 -4.21
C ILE A 359 8.45 -17.97 -5.69
N PHE A 360 9.09 -16.86 -5.96
CA PHE A 360 9.67 -16.58 -7.27
C PHE A 360 11.05 -17.25 -7.39
N VAL A 361 11.33 -17.86 -8.53
CA VAL A 361 12.61 -18.50 -8.83
C VAL A 361 13.06 -18.07 -10.22
N ALA A 362 14.13 -17.30 -10.29
CA ALA A 362 14.74 -16.90 -11.56
C ALA A 362 15.38 -18.12 -12.26
N ASP A 363 15.62 -18.00 -13.56
CA ASP A 363 16.36 -19.03 -14.31
C ASP A 363 17.86 -18.71 -14.32
N THR A 364 18.49 -18.83 -13.16
CA THR A 364 19.89 -18.47 -12.92
C THR A 364 20.61 -19.59 -12.17
N GLU A 365 21.94 -19.58 -12.20
CA GLU A 365 22.75 -20.46 -11.38
C GLU A 365 22.55 -20.19 -9.89
N GLY A 366 22.51 -18.90 -9.49
CA GLY A 366 22.27 -18.52 -8.09
C GLY A 366 20.95 -19.04 -7.53
N SER A 367 19.89 -19.12 -8.35
CA SER A 367 18.62 -19.71 -7.90
C SER A 367 18.74 -21.23 -7.68
N ARG A 368 19.49 -21.94 -8.52
CA ARG A 368 19.75 -23.38 -8.35
C ARG A 368 20.55 -23.65 -7.09
N ASP A 369 21.58 -22.84 -6.83
CA ASP A 369 22.41 -22.98 -5.63
C ASP A 369 21.59 -22.74 -4.36
N LEU A 370 20.76 -21.68 -4.33
CA LEU A 370 19.89 -21.41 -3.20
C LEU A 370 18.85 -22.51 -2.97
N LEU A 371 18.24 -23.02 -4.03
CA LEU A 371 17.30 -24.13 -3.95
C LEU A 371 17.96 -25.40 -3.42
N LYS A 372 19.17 -25.70 -3.88
CA LYS A 372 19.97 -26.84 -3.42
C LYS A 372 20.27 -26.74 -1.92
N LEU A 373 20.74 -25.58 -1.47
CA LEU A 373 20.98 -25.34 -0.04
C LEU A 373 19.70 -25.48 0.79
N TRP A 374 18.59 -24.94 0.29
CA TRP A 374 17.30 -25.05 0.98
C TRP A 374 16.84 -26.51 1.05
N ASP A 375 17.02 -27.31 -0.01
CA ASP A 375 16.72 -28.75 -0.02
C ASP A 375 17.62 -29.52 0.94
N GLU A 376 18.93 -29.31 0.93
CA GLU A 376 19.89 -29.93 1.81
C GLU A 376 19.56 -29.70 3.28
N HIS A 377 19.29 -28.45 3.66
CA HIS A 377 18.93 -28.10 5.04
C HIS A 377 17.54 -28.70 5.44
N SER A 378 16.58 -28.73 4.50
CA SER A 378 15.27 -29.33 4.75
C SER A 378 15.37 -30.85 4.94
N ARG A 379 16.18 -31.55 4.16
CA ARG A 379 16.45 -33.00 4.31
C ARG A 379 17.17 -33.32 5.61
N ALA A 380 18.21 -32.55 5.94
CA ALA A 380 18.91 -32.70 7.21
C ALA A 380 17.94 -32.57 8.40
N ARG A 381 16.99 -31.64 8.33
CA ARG A 381 15.96 -31.49 9.35
C ARG A 381 15.00 -32.67 9.39
N LEU A 382 14.60 -33.24 8.25
CA LEU A 382 13.79 -34.45 8.17
C LEU A 382 14.48 -35.67 8.79
N GLU A 383 15.80 -35.81 8.62
CA GLU A 383 16.60 -36.89 9.16
C GLU A 383 16.82 -36.77 10.68
N GLN A 384 16.97 -35.57 11.19
CA GLN A 384 17.14 -35.27 12.64
C GLN A 384 15.84 -35.45 13.43
N ASP A 385 14.70 -35.56 12.75
CA ASP A 385 13.40 -35.65 13.39
C ASP A 385 13.16 -37.04 14.02
N SER A 386 13.22 -37.10 15.34
CA SER A 386 12.88 -38.29 16.14
C SER A 386 11.37 -38.60 16.18
N GLY A 387 10.55 -37.99 15.34
CA GLY A 387 9.11 -38.16 15.28
C GLY A 387 8.30 -37.01 15.91
N GLU A 388 8.96 -35.99 16.43
CA GLU A 388 8.36 -34.88 17.17
C GLU A 388 8.18 -33.56 16.37
N LEU A 389 8.37 -33.53 15.05
CA LEU A 389 7.99 -32.37 14.25
C LEU A 389 6.47 -32.17 14.38
N THR A 390 6.11 -31.50 15.46
CA THR A 390 4.72 -31.17 15.75
C THR A 390 4.39 -29.83 15.11
N ALA A 391 3.18 -29.71 14.56
CA ALA A 391 2.67 -28.51 13.92
C ALA A 391 2.60 -27.26 14.85
N LYS A 392 2.97 -27.38 16.12
CA LYS A 392 2.86 -26.31 17.11
C LYS A 392 4.21 -25.63 17.31
N GLY A 393 4.40 -24.48 16.66
CA GLY A 393 5.60 -23.63 16.78
C GLY A 393 6.71 -23.97 15.80
N ASP A 394 6.51 -24.88 14.86
CA ASP A 394 7.46 -25.18 13.80
C ASP A 394 7.06 -24.44 12.51
N ASP A 395 7.97 -23.62 12.01
CA ASP A 395 7.79 -22.85 10.77
C ASP A 395 8.02 -23.69 9.50
N GLY A 396 8.31 -24.98 9.62
CA GLY A 396 8.48 -25.91 8.50
C GLY A 396 9.51 -25.44 7.47
N ASP A 397 9.15 -25.56 6.20
CA ASP A 397 9.97 -25.14 5.06
C ASP A 397 10.31 -23.65 5.04
N GLN A 398 9.42 -22.78 5.52
CA GLN A 398 9.65 -21.34 5.57
C GLN A 398 10.70 -20.94 6.61
N GLY A 399 10.77 -21.63 7.74
CA GLY A 399 11.82 -21.43 8.73
C GLY A 399 13.19 -21.85 8.20
N VAL A 400 13.26 -22.96 7.45
CA VAL A 400 14.51 -23.39 6.79
C VAL A 400 14.94 -22.42 5.71
N LEU A 401 14.00 -21.91 4.87
CA LEU A 401 14.31 -20.89 3.88
C LEU A 401 14.89 -19.63 4.52
N ALA A 402 14.27 -19.15 5.60
CA ALA A 402 14.77 -18.00 6.34
C ALA A 402 16.20 -18.23 6.86
N GLN A 403 16.46 -19.42 7.42
CA GLN A 403 17.79 -19.79 7.91
C GLN A 403 18.83 -19.79 6.80
N VAL A 404 18.52 -20.35 5.64
CA VAL A 404 19.42 -20.39 4.48
C VAL A 404 19.74 -18.97 4.01
N ILE A 405 18.75 -18.11 3.78
CA ILE A 405 18.97 -16.73 3.33
C ILE A 405 19.83 -15.96 4.34
N LEU A 406 19.47 -16.00 5.63
CA LEU A 406 20.21 -15.27 6.68
C LEU A 406 21.63 -15.80 6.89
N SER A 407 21.87 -17.10 6.66
CA SER A 407 23.23 -17.67 6.76
C SER A 407 24.13 -17.20 5.62
N GLN A 408 23.61 -17.13 4.40
CA GLN A 408 24.34 -16.60 3.25
C GLN A 408 24.71 -15.11 3.45
N GLU A 409 23.77 -14.30 3.90
CA GLU A 409 24.01 -12.89 4.22
C GLU A 409 25.12 -12.71 5.25
N ARG A 410 25.14 -13.51 6.33
CA ARG A 410 26.17 -13.48 7.37
C ARG A 410 27.54 -13.94 6.89
N SER A 411 27.59 -14.85 5.94
CA SER A 411 28.83 -15.35 5.34
C SER A 411 29.44 -14.38 4.32
N GLY A 412 28.80 -13.22 4.09
CA GLY A 412 29.28 -12.24 3.10
C GLY A 412 29.15 -12.72 1.65
N ILE A 413 28.42 -13.80 1.42
CA ILE A 413 28.10 -14.28 0.08
C ILE A 413 26.96 -13.40 -0.45
N PRO A 414 27.05 -12.79 -1.64
CA PRO A 414 26.00 -11.97 -2.18
C PRO A 414 24.74 -12.80 -2.40
N VAL A 415 23.75 -12.67 -1.54
CA VAL A 415 22.44 -13.28 -1.72
C VAL A 415 21.58 -12.36 -2.56
N ARG A 416 21.22 -12.82 -3.74
CA ARG A 416 20.28 -12.11 -4.63
C ARG A 416 18.87 -12.54 -4.31
N PHE A 417 18.39 -12.10 -3.12
CA PHE A 417 17.06 -12.37 -2.63
C PHE A 417 16.17 -11.13 -2.73
N ASP A 418 15.01 -11.29 -3.36
CA ASP A 418 13.99 -10.25 -3.46
C ASP A 418 12.83 -10.50 -2.50
N ARG A 419 12.33 -9.43 -1.90
CA ARG A 419 11.12 -9.49 -1.07
C ARG A 419 9.91 -9.27 -1.95
N LEU A 420 9.02 -10.26 -2.00
CA LEU A 420 7.77 -10.15 -2.71
C LEU A 420 6.81 -9.18 -1.99
N PRO A 421 6.03 -8.38 -2.73
CA PRO A 421 4.97 -7.58 -2.15
C PRO A 421 3.84 -8.47 -1.62
N ILE A 422 3.16 -7.96 -0.60
CA ILE A 422 2.12 -8.71 0.13
C ILE A 422 0.93 -9.14 -0.73
N ASN A 423 0.61 -8.39 -1.77
CA ASN A 423 -0.47 -8.73 -2.68
C ASN A 423 -0.20 -9.96 -3.56
N LEU A 424 1.06 -10.42 -3.63
CA LEU A 424 1.44 -11.70 -4.22
C LEU A 424 1.37 -12.88 -3.24
N THR A 425 1.14 -12.62 -1.94
CA THR A 425 1.04 -13.66 -0.91
C THR A 425 0.00 -13.25 0.14
N PHE A 426 -1.15 -12.79 -0.31
CA PHE A 426 -2.21 -12.31 0.57
C PHE A 426 -2.93 -13.47 1.25
N ILE A 427 -2.98 -13.47 2.58
CA ILE A 427 -3.70 -14.48 3.37
C ILE A 427 -5.04 -13.87 3.81
N PHE A 428 -6.14 -14.39 3.26
CA PHE A 428 -7.48 -13.81 3.27
C PHE A 428 -8.03 -13.40 4.64
N ASP A 429 -7.63 -14.05 5.73
CA ASP A 429 -8.15 -13.79 7.07
C ASP A 429 -7.13 -13.23 8.06
N ARG A 430 -5.96 -12.83 7.58
CA ARG A 430 -4.96 -12.12 8.38
C ARG A 430 -5.08 -10.59 8.24
N LEU A 431 -6.31 -10.08 8.16
CA LEU A 431 -6.60 -8.65 7.98
C LEU A 431 -5.97 -7.75 9.06
N GLY A 432 -5.81 -8.24 10.29
CA GLY A 432 -5.11 -7.49 11.33
C GLY A 432 -3.61 -7.28 11.08
N TRP A 433 -3.05 -7.98 10.09
CA TRP A 433 -1.66 -7.91 9.69
C TRP A 433 -1.48 -7.17 8.37
N TYR A 434 -2.56 -7.10 7.55
CA TYR A 434 -2.50 -6.62 6.19
C TYR A 434 -3.69 -5.71 5.87
N PHE A 435 -3.47 -4.43 5.90
CA PHE A 435 -4.33 -3.52 5.16
C PHE A 435 -3.82 -3.49 3.72
N LEU A 436 -4.54 -4.17 2.85
CA LEU A 436 -4.29 -4.12 1.42
C LEU A 436 -5.10 -2.96 0.86
N PHE A 437 -4.40 -1.88 0.53
CA PHE A 437 -4.94 -0.87 -0.37
C PHE A 437 -4.43 -1.21 -1.77
N GLY A 438 -5.32 -1.70 -2.62
CA GLY A 438 -5.00 -2.18 -3.94
C GLY A 438 -5.52 -3.59 -4.18
N GLU A 439 -5.29 -4.07 -5.37
CA GLU A 439 -5.84 -5.35 -5.79
C GLU A 439 -4.97 -6.51 -5.32
N VAL A 440 -5.63 -7.52 -4.77
CA VAL A 440 -4.99 -8.81 -4.48
C VAL A 440 -4.63 -9.48 -5.80
N VAL A 441 -3.38 -9.86 -5.95
CA VAL A 441 -2.90 -10.63 -7.11
C VAL A 441 -3.01 -12.11 -6.85
N ILE A 442 -2.50 -12.58 -5.70
CA ILE A 442 -2.56 -13.98 -5.28
C ILE A 442 -3.09 -14.03 -3.84
N GLU A 443 -4.19 -14.75 -3.64
CA GLU A 443 -4.85 -14.95 -2.35
C GLU A 443 -4.68 -16.39 -1.87
N HIS A 444 -4.16 -16.60 -0.65
CA HIS A 444 -4.00 -17.90 -0.02
C HIS A 444 -5.19 -18.22 0.89
N LEU A 445 -5.86 -19.35 0.65
CA LEU A 445 -7.10 -19.75 1.30
C LEU A 445 -6.91 -20.71 2.49
N GLN A 446 -5.65 -21.08 2.79
CA GLN A 446 -5.26 -21.84 3.97
C GLN A 446 -5.99 -23.19 4.11
N ALA A 447 -5.85 -24.09 3.11
CA ALA A 447 -6.49 -25.42 3.10
C ALA A 447 -6.13 -26.29 4.29
N SER A 448 -4.94 -26.12 4.87
CA SER A 448 -4.50 -26.84 6.07
C SER A 448 -5.46 -26.69 7.26
N ARG A 449 -6.37 -25.72 7.25
CA ARG A 449 -7.41 -25.55 8.28
C ARG A 449 -8.52 -26.57 8.19
N GLU A 450 -8.79 -27.12 7.01
CA GLU A 450 -9.72 -28.26 6.87
C GLU A 450 -9.16 -29.50 7.58
N ALA A 451 -7.86 -29.75 7.44
CA ALA A 451 -7.19 -30.86 8.11
C ALA A 451 -7.03 -30.64 9.63
N LYS A 452 -6.86 -29.40 10.08
CA LYS A 452 -6.63 -29.07 11.50
C LYS A 452 -7.92 -28.90 12.31
N GLY A 453 -9.08 -28.83 11.68
CA GLY A 453 -10.41 -28.82 12.32
C GLY A 453 -10.70 -27.66 13.29
N SER A 454 -10.01 -26.52 13.18
CA SER A 454 -10.14 -25.41 14.13
C SER A 454 -11.34 -24.50 13.83
N GLY A 455 -12.32 -24.44 14.74
CA GLY A 455 -13.65 -23.84 14.60
C GLY A 455 -13.78 -22.50 13.88
N ALA A 456 -13.31 -21.38 14.48
CA ALA A 456 -13.52 -20.03 13.91
C ALA A 456 -12.71 -19.77 12.61
N GLN A 457 -11.53 -20.35 12.46
CA GLN A 457 -10.72 -20.20 11.26
C GLN A 457 -11.30 -20.99 10.08
N LEU A 458 -11.84 -22.18 10.37
CA LEU A 458 -12.52 -22.99 9.37
C LEU A 458 -13.80 -22.32 8.88
N SER A 459 -14.59 -21.72 9.78
CA SER A 459 -15.81 -20.99 9.42
C SER A 459 -15.49 -19.81 8.49
N ARG A 460 -14.46 -19.02 8.79
CA ARG A 460 -14.04 -17.90 7.92
C ARG A 460 -13.59 -18.37 6.53
N ARG A 461 -12.86 -19.50 6.49
CA ARG A 461 -12.46 -20.10 5.22
C ARG A 461 -13.67 -20.52 4.37
N ARG A 462 -14.63 -21.22 4.97
CA ARG A 462 -15.85 -21.66 4.28
C ARG A 462 -16.69 -20.48 3.79
N GLU A 463 -16.81 -19.43 4.59
CA GLU A 463 -17.45 -18.20 4.18
C GLU A 463 -16.74 -17.59 2.97
N ARG A 464 -15.39 -17.48 2.99
CA ARG A 464 -14.61 -16.96 1.87
C ARG A 464 -14.79 -17.80 0.61
N LEU A 465 -14.76 -19.11 0.72
CA LEU A 465 -15.01 -20.03 -0.40
C LEU A 465 -16.42 -19.84 -1.00
N SER A 466 -17.43 -19.63 -0.16
CA SER A 466 -18.80 -19.33 -0.61
C SER A 466 -18.86 -17.98 -1.37
N GLN A 467 -18.14 -16.96 -0.92
CA GLN A 467 -18.06 -15.67 -1.62
C GLN A 467 -17.39 -15.82 -2.98
N ILE A 468 -16.26 -16.55 -3.05
CA ILE A 468 -15.55 -16.83 -4.31
C ILE A 468 -16.44 -17.59 -5.28
N GLY A 469 -17.17 -18.60 -4.84
CA GLY A 469 -18.09 -19.38 -5.68
C GLY A 469 -19.25 -18.59 -6.28
N ARG A 470 -19.56 -17.41 -5.74
CA ARG A 470 -20.56 -16.48 -6.31
C ARG A 470 -19.97 -15.52 -7.35
N LEU A 471 -18.63 -15.37 -7.38
CA LEU A 471 -17.91 -14.47 -8.28
C LEU A 471 -17.37 -15.20 -9.52
N THR A 472 -17.36 -16.52 -9.51
CA THR A 472 -16.86 -17.41 -10.59
C THR A 472 -18.00 -18.16 -11.28
#